data_273055d0fed11fa151eed953de0ec7e8
#
_entry.id   273055d0fed11fa151eed953de0ec7e8
#
_cell.length_a   1.000
_cell.length_b   1.000
_cell.length_c   1.000
_cell.angle_alpha   90.00
_cell.angle_beta   90.00
_cell.angle_gamma   90.00
#
_symmetry.space_group_name_H-M   'P 1'
#
loop_
_entity.id
_entity.type
_entity.pdbx_description
1 polymer ?
#
loop_
_entity_poly.entity_id
_entity_poly.type
_entity_poly.pdbx_seq_one_letter_code
_entity_poly.pdbx_strand_id
1 'polypeptide(L)'
;VGISEEATRSTLTRMVRRGLLRRRRSGRRMYFGLTPTSAEVLKDGERRIWHSGVVNDADDDRWTLIGFSLPESWQRQRHELRSRLIWAGFGPLQNGLWIAPGEVDPAEVVEDLGANVKVFSAEPRRPTDMPTLVRDAYDLEGLGDRYREFLRRWDQADPAPEAPDDLARSLMLLTGWLQIIRADPRLPLRYLPDDWPAEKAQRVCHALHERFRGEAVAVADGLLDTVPDESWAER
;
A
#
# COMPACT_ATOMS: atom_id res chain seq x y z
N VAL A 1 -21.73 -7.01 -1.70
CA VAL A 1 -20.72 -6.97 -0.62
C VAL A 1 -21.33 -7.11 0.78
N GLY A 2 -22.64 -7.31 0.94
CA GLY A 2 -23.26 -7.67 2.22
C GLY A 2 -23.08 -6.66 3.38
N ILE A 3 -22.80 -5.39 3.09
CA ILE A 3 -22.67 -4.34 4.11
C ILE A 3 -24.04 -3.71 4.35
N SER A 4 -24.45 -3.56 5.63
CA SER A 4 -25.71 -2.93 5.96
C SER A 4 -25.73 -1.43 5.63
N GLU A 5 -26.91 -0.88 5.39
CA GLU A 5 -27.08 0.56 5.11
C GLU A 5 -26.58 1.42 6.28
N GLU A 6 -26.80 0.98 7.52
CA GLU A 6 -26.33 1.68 8.72
C GLU A 6 -24.80 1.72 8.78
N ALA A 7 -24.11 0.59 8.51
CA ALA A 7 -22.65 0.54 8.46
C ALA A 7 -22.09 1.42 7.34
N THR A 8 -22.75 1.47 6.18
CA THR A 8 -22.39 2.34 5.07
C THR A 8 -22.52 3.81 5.46
N ARG A 9 -23.64 4.22 6.05
CA ARG A 9 -23.85 5.60 6.54
C ARG A 9 -22.82 6.02 7.60
N SER A 10 -22.53 5.14 8.55
CA SER A 10 -21.52 5.37 9.58
C SER A 10 -20.13 5.57 8.95
N THR A 11 -19.78 4.74 7.98
CA THR A 11 -18.49 4.84 7.27
C THR A 11 -18.37 6.14 6.48
N LEU A 12 -19.38 6.51 5.70
CA LEU A 12 -19.41 7.77 4.95
C LEU A 12 -19.29 8.98 5.88
N THR A 13 -20.02 8.97 7.02
CA THR A 13 -19.93 10.04 8.02
C THR A 13 -18.52 10.17 8.59
N ARG A 14 -17.87 9.05 8.88
CA ARG A 14 -16.47 9.02 9.37
C ARG A 14 -15.49 9.54 8.31
N MET A 15 -15.68 9.17 7.04
CA MET A 15 -14.86 9.68 5.93
C MET A 15 -15.01 11.18 5.74
N VAL A 16 -16.23 11.73 5.86
CA VAL A 16 -16.44 13.18 5.83
C VAL A 16 -15.74 13.87 7.00
N ARG A 17 -15.86 13.32 8.22
CA ARG A 17 -15.19 13.89 9.41
C ARG A 17 -13.67 13.89 9.29
N ARG A 18 -13.09 12.92 8.57
CA ARG A 18 -11.65 12.84 8.29
C ARG A 18 -11.20 13.69 7.11
N GLY A 19 -12.09 14.44 6.48
CA GLY A 19 -11.75 15.25 5.30
C GLY A 19 -11.47 14.44 4.02
N LEU A 20 -11.87 13.17 3.99
CA LEU A 20 -11.70 12.29 2.81
C LEU A 20 -12.83 12.49 1.80
N LEU A 21 -14.03 12.78 2.29
CA LEU A 21 -15.20 13.07 1.48
C LEU A 21 -15.78 14.44 1.85
N ARG A 22 -16.34 15.10 0.85
CA ARG A 22 -17.26 16.21 1.01
C ARG A 22 -18.69 15.73 0.79
N ARG A 23 -19.67 16.31 1.46
CA ARG A 23 -21.08 15.97 1.32
C ARG A 23 -21.89 17.16 0.83
N ARG A 24 -22.87 16.90 -0.02
CA ARG A 24 -23.82 17.91 -0.50
C ARG A 24 -25.22 17.36 -0.49
N ARG A 25 -26.19 18.16 -0.03
CA ARG A 25 -27.60 17.85 -0.13
C ARG A 25 -28.16 18.46 -1.41
N SER A 26 -28.87 17.65 -2.21
CA SER A 26 -29.64 18.12 -3.35
C SER A 26 -31.05 17.53 -3.25
N GLY A 27 -32.02 18.40 -2.97
CA GLY A 27 -33.39 17.98 -2.65
C GLY A 27 -33.47 17.06 -1.42
N ARG A 28 -33.96 15.84 -1.62
CA ARG A 28 -34.06 14.79 -0.58
C ARG A 28 -32.86 13.87 -0.54
N ARG A 29 -31.92 13.97 -1.49
CA ARG A 29 -30.77 13.08 -1.60
C ARG A 29 -29.52 13.72 -1.05
N MET A 30 -28.63 12.88 -0.54
CA MET A 30 -27.29 13.25 -0.07
C MET A 30 -26.26 12.66 -1.02
N TYR A 31 -25.41 13.52 -1.59
CA TYR A 31 -24.31 13.13 -2.48
C TYR A 31 -22.99 13.28 -1.74
N PHE A 32 -22.03 12.43 -2.11
CA PHE A 32 -20.69 12.42 -1.57
C PHE A 32 -19.70 12.53 -2.72
N GLY A 33 -18.68 13.36 -2.57
CA GLY A 33 -17.60 13.53 -3.53
C GLY A 33 -16.26 13.49 -2.82
N LEU A 34 -15.21 13.19 -3.57
CA LEU A 34 -13.85 13.24 -3.04
C LEU A 34 -13.47 14.69 -2.72
N THR A 35 -12.70 14.89 -1.67
CA THR A 35 -11.97 16.14 -1.48
C THR A 35 -10.79 16.21 -2.46
N PRO A 36 -10.25 17.40 -2.81
CA PRO A 36 -9.05 17.50 -3.64
C PRO A 36 -7.90 16.64 -3.12
N THR A 37 -7.63 16.70 -1.82
CA THR A 37 -6.59 15.89 -1.16
C THR A 37 -6.82 14.39 -1.36
N SER A 38 -8.07 13.92 -1.20
CA SER A 38 -8.38 12.51 -1.42
C SER A 38 -8.26 12.09 -2.87
N ALA A 39 -8.58 12.98 -3.82
CA ALA A 39 -8.39 12.71 -5.23
C ALA A 39 -6.90 12.57 -5.59
N GLU A 40 -6.03 13.40 -5.01
CA GLU A 40 -4.58 13.30 -5.16
C GLU A 40 -4.03 12.02 -4.55
N VAL A 41 -4.45 11.66 -3.33
CA VAL A 41 -4.04 10.40 -2.67
C VAL A 41 -4.45 9.18 -3.51
N LEU A 42 -5.65 9.19 -4.11
CA LEU A 42 -6.09 8.10 -4.97
C LEU A 42 -5.28 8.02 -6.27
N LYS A 43 -4.96 9.16 -6.91
CA LYS A 43 -4.10 9.21 -8.10
C LYS A 43 -2.67 8.72 -7.79
N ASP A 44 -2.11 9.09 -6.63
CA ASP A 44 -0.81 8.59 -6.20
C ASP A 44 -0.86 7.08 -5.91
N GLY A 45 -1.92 6.62 -5.24
CA GLY A 45 -2.18 5.20 -5.01
C GLY A 45 -2.29 4.42 -6.32
N GLU A 46 -3.00 4.94 -7.31
CA GLU A 46 -3.12 4.35 -8.64
C GLU A 46 -1.75 4.21 -9.32
N ARG A 47 -0.93 5.27 -9.31
CA ARG A 47 0.44 5.21 -9.84
C ARG A 47 1.28 4.14 -9.14
N ARG A 48 1.22 4.07 -7.82
CA ARG A 48 1.98 3.06 -7.04
C ARG A 48 1.53 1.64 -7.34
N ILE A 49 0.23 1.43 -7.54
CA ILE A 49 -0.33 0.10 -7.84
C ILE A 49 0.06 -0.36 -9.25
N TRP A 50 -0.05 0.52 -10.25
CA TRP A 50 0.01 0.12 -11.65
C TRP A 50 1.34 0.43 -12.33
N HIS A 51 2.10 1.42 -11.85
CA HIS A 51 3.31 1.89 -12.51
C HIS A 51 4.59 1.62 -11.70
N SER A 52 4.46 1.37 -10.41
CA SER A 52 5.62 0.97 -9.61
C SER A 52 5.67 -0.55 -9.56
N GLY A 53 6.64 -1.16 -10.22
CA GLY A 53 6.85 -2.60 -10.17
C GLY A 53 7.06 -3.09 -8.72
N VAL A 54 6.65 -4.31 -8.44
CA VAL A 54 7.01 -5.02 -7.19
C VAL A 54 8.44 -5.57 -7.27
N VAL A 55 9.03 -5.51 -8.45
CA VAL A 55 10.39 -5.97 -8.73
C VAL A 55 11.31 -4.77 -8.66
N ASN A 56 12.37 -4.89 -7.88
CA ASN A 56 13.44 -3.90 -7.81
C ASN A 56 14.66 -4.46 -8.53
N ASP A 57 14.85 -4.04 -9.78
CA ASP A 57 15.99 -4.40 -10.63
C ASP A 57 17.16 -3.43 -10.45
N ALA A 58 17.11 -2.53 -9.47
CA ALA A 58 18.18 -1.57 -9.25
C ALA A 58 19.51 -2.30 -9.00
N ASP A 59 20.48 -1.98 -9.81
CA ASP A 59 21.82 -2.56 -9.78
C ASP A 59 22.73 -1.82 -8.80
N ASP A 60 22.23 -0.71 -8.23
CA ASP A 60 22.95 0.04 -7.23
C ASP A 60 22.79 -0.61 -5.84
N ASP A 61 23.90 -0.77 -5.14
CA ASP A 61 23.93 -1.27 -3.77
C ASP A 61 23.66 -0.16 -2.75
N ARG A 62 22.79 0.80 -3.10
CA ARG A 62 22.44 1.87 -2.18
C ARG A 62 21.34 1.43 -1.23
N TRP A 63 21.54 1.84 0.01
CA TRP A 63 20.62 1.56 1.10
C TRP A 63 20.44 2.82 1.93
N THR A 64 19.22 3.05 2.40
CA THR A 64 18.96 4.10 3.38
C THR A 64 19.00 3.48 4.77
N LEU A 65 19.86 4.03 5.63
CA LEU A 65 19.94 3.65 7.04
C LEU A 65 19.30 4.72 7.91
N ILE A 66 18.51 4.30 8.87
CA ILE A 66 17.96 5.16 9.91
C ILE A 66 18.46 4.67 11.26
N GLY A 67 19.25 5.52 11.92
CA GLY A 67 19.64 5.33 13.30
C GLY A 67 18.84 6.24 14.23
N PHE A 68 18.31 5.71 15.33
CA PHE A 68 17.63 6.52 16.34
C PHE A 68 17.95 6.08 17.76
N SER A 69 17.94 7.05 18.65
CA SER A 69 18.04 6.82 20.09
C SER A 69 16.93 7.60 20.79
N LEU A 70 15.95 6.88 21.32
CA LEU A 70 14.82 7.47 22.03
C LEU A 70 14.90 7.11 23.52
N PRO A 71 14.54 8.03 24.44
CA PRO A 71 14.47 7.74 25.85
C PRO A 71 13.61 6.50 26.17
N GLU A 72 13.93 5.75 27.20
CA GLU A 72 13.15 4.57 27.59
C GLU A 72 11.69 4.90 27.91
N SER A 73 11.43 6.08 28.44
CA SER A 73 10.08 6.57 28.74
C SER A 73 9.21 6.78 27.50
N TRP A 74 9.78 6.82 26.29
CA TRP A 74 9.08 7.07 25.03
C TRP A 74 8.62 5.76 24.36
N GLN A 75 8.04 4.84 25.10
CA GLN A 75 7.63 3.52 24.57
C GLN A 75 6.57 3.64 23.46
N ARG A 76 5.60 4.55 23.62
CA ARG A 76 4.57 4.79 22.61
C ARG A 76 5.17 5.31 21.31
N GLN A 77 6.03 6.31 21.39
CA GLN A 77 6.70 6.90 20.23
C GLN A 77 7.61 5.89 19.53
N ARG A 78 8.30 5.01 20.27
CA ARG A 78 9.07 3.89 19.71
C ARG A 78 8.19 2.95 18.91
N HIS A 79 7.05 2.56 19.46
CA HIS A 79 6.12 1.65 18.79
C HIS A 79 5.58 2.29 17.52
N GLU A 80 5.20 3.55 17.59
CA GLU A 80 4.70 4.31 16.44
C GLU A 80 5.77 4.47 15.35
N LEU A 81 7.00 4.84 15.72
CA LEU A 81 8.12 4.94 14.80
C LEU A 81 8.42 3.61 14.11
N ARG A 82 8.48 2.50 14.87
CA ARG A 82 8.68 1.17 14.29
C ARG A 82 7.62 0.83 13.26
N SER A 83 6.35 1.12 13.56
CA SER A 83 5.26 0.89 12.62
C SER A 83 5.41 1.73 11.36
N ARG A 84 5.74 3.02 11.48
CA ARG A 84 5.99 3.92 10.34
C ARG A 84 7.19 3.45 9.50
N LEU A 85 8.27 2.99 10.14
CA LEU A 85 9.46 2.46 9.45
C LEU A 85 9.12 1.20 8.64
N ILE A 86 8.40 0.24 9.22
CA ILE A 86 7.94 -0.96 8.50
C ILE A 86 7.08 -0.56 7.29
N TRP A 87 6.17 0.38 7.47
CA TRP A 87 5.33 0.89 6.37
C TRP A 87 6.12 1.59 5.25
N ALA A 88 7.26 2.19 5.59
CA ALA A 88 8.17 2.82 4.64
C ALA A 88 9.17 1.82 4.03
N GLY A 89 9.05 0.51 4.30
CA GLY A 89 9.90 -0.53 3.74
C GLY A 89 11.22 -0.75 4.49
N PHE A 90 11.36 -0.21 5.71
CA PHE A 90 12.55 -0.44 6.52
C PHE A 90 12.46 -1.74 7.30
N GLY A 91 13.56 -2.53 7.29
CA GLY A 91 13.79 -3.68 8.16
C GLY A 91 14.72 -3.34 9.33
N PRO A 92 14.52 -3.94 10.53
CA PRO A 92 15.41 -3.71 11.67
C PRO A 92 16.73 -4.45 11.50
N LEU A 93 17.87 -3.76 11.66
CA LEU A 93 19.19 -4.39 11.74
C LEU A 93 19.58 -4.74 13.16
N GLN A 94 19.38 -3.79 14.06
CA GLN A 94 19.63 -3.92 15.50
C GLN A 94 18.84 -2.84 16.25
N ASN A 95 18.94 -2.82 17.57
CA ASN A 95 18.26 -1.82 18.37
C ASN A 95 18.60 -0.39 17.92
N GLY A 96 17.57 0.31 17.41
CA GLY A 96 17.70 1.69 16.97
C GLY A 96 18.35 1.88 15.60
N LEU A 97 18.68 0.80 14.86
CA LEU A 97 19.21 0.89 13.50
C LEU A 97 18.33 0.11 12.53
N TRP A 98 17.92 0.76 11.45
CA TRP A 98 17.01 0.23 10.43
C TRP A 98 17.58 0.48 9.04
N ILE A 99 17.19 -0.35 8.09
CA ILE A 99 17.67 -0.30 6.71
C ILE A 99 16.50 -0.45 5.71
N ALA A 100 16.56 0.29 4.61
CA ALA A 100 15.68 0.11 3.45
C ALA A 100 16.49 0.10 2.16
N PRO A 101 16.06 -0.64 1.11
CA PRO A 101 16.75 -0.65 -0.17
C PRO A 101 16.57 0.69 -0.90
N GLY A 102 17.63 1.14 -1.57
CA GLY A 102 17.64 2.37 -2.37
C GLY A 102 17.66 3.65 -1.55
N GLU A 103 17.33 4.75 -2.21
CA GLU A 103 17.17 6.06 -1.59
C GLU A 103 15.70 6.26 -1.19
N VAL A 104 15.43 6.17 0.10
CA VAL A 104 14.11 6.42 0.68
C VAL A 104 14.15 7.73 1.43
N ASP A 105 13.27 8.67 1.09
CA ASP A 105 13.08 9.89 1.88
C ASP A 105 12.26 9.57 3.13
N PRO A 106 12.87 9.61 4.31
CA PRO A 106 12.17 9.30 5.55
C PRO A 106 11.47 10.52 6.17
N ALA A 107 11.41 11.67 5.50
CA ALA A 107 10.91 12.91 6.07
C ALA A 107 9.55 12.72 6.78
N GLU A 108 8.58 12.08 6.09
CA GLU A 108 7.25 11.81 6.65
C GLU A 108 7.28 10.81 7.85
N VAL A 109 8.31 9.94 7.88
CA VAL A 109 8.44 8.92 8.93
C VAL A 109 8.96 9.50 10.23
N VAL A 110 9.86 10.50 10.13
CA VAL A 110 10.66 11.02 11.25
C VAL A 110 10.37 12.48 11.61
N GLU A 111 9.40 13.13 10.96
CA GLU A 111 9.09 14.56 11.08
C GLU A 111 9.01 15.05 12.55
N ASP A 112 8.40 14.25 13.43
CA ASP A 112 8.19 14.59 14.84
C ASP A 112 9.38 14.26 15.76
N LEU A 113 10.48 13.67 15.24
CA LEU A 113 11.54 13.07 16.08
C LEU A 113 12.86 13.83 16.04
N GLY A 114 13.02 14.75 15.11
CA GLY A 114 14.11 15.73 15.04
C GLY A 114 15.52 15.17 15.31
N ALA A 115 16.22 15.75 16.28
CA ALA A 115 17.63 15.45 16.58
C ALA A 115 17.92 14.00 17.03
N ASN A 116 16.88 13.25 17.42
CA ASN A 116 17.03 11.86 17.88
C ASN A 116 17.19 10.85 16.74
N VAL A 117 17.05 11.29 15.49
CA VAL A 117 17.15 10.45 14.30
C VAL A 117 18.32 10.90 13.43
N LYS A 118 19.02 9.93 12.85
CA LYS A 118 20.06 10.13 11.85
C LYS A 118 19.73 9.29 10.63
N VAL A 119 19.86 9.88 9.46
CA VAL A 119 19.61 9.22 8.18
C VAL A 119 20.86 9.24 7.35
N PHE A 120 21.19 8.12 6.73
CA PHE A 120 22.36 7.97 5.89
C PHE A 120 21.97 7.24 4.60
N SER A 121 22.60 7.62 3.49
CA SER A 121 22.74 6.77 2.33
C SER A 121 24.02 5.97 2.47
N ALA A 122 23.98 4.69 2.27
CA ALA A 122 25.10 3.79 2.52
C ALA A 122 25.21 2.69 1.48
N GLU A 123 26.44 2.22 1.29
CA GLU A 123 26.74 1.02 0.52
C GLU A 123 27.33 -0.04 1.44
N PRO A 124 26.94 -1.32 1.30
CA PRO A 124 27.49 -2.40 2.11
C PRO A 124 28.96 -2.61 1.80
N ARG A 125 29.77 -2.83 2.83
CA ARG A 125 31.20 -3.11 2.73
C ARG A 125 31.51 -4.41 3.49
N ARG A 126 32.54 -5.14 3.04
CA ARG A 126 33.06 -6.29 3.82
C ARG A 126 33.35 -5.87 5.26
N PRO A 127 33.01 -6.70 6.25
CA PRO A 127 32.56 -8.09 6.19
C PRO A 127 31.04 -8.30 6.08
N THR A 128 30.25 -7.29 5.72
CA THR A 128 28.77 -7.41 5.67
C THR A 128 28.35 -8.42 4.59
N ASP A 129 27.62 -9.46 5.01
CA ASP A 129 26.98 -10.42 4.12
C ASP A 129 25.52 -10.02 3.90
N MET A 130 25.24 -9.38 2.76
CA MET A 130 23.92 -8.82 2.46
C MET A 130 22.80 -9.86 2.36
N PRO A 131 22.99 -11.04 1.75
CA PRO A 131 21.95 -12.07 1.74
C PRO A 131 21.50 -12.49 3.15
N THR A 132 22.43 -12.65 4.08
CA THR A 132 22.11 -12.94 5.47
C THR A 132 21.42 -11.77 6.15
N LEU A 133 21.95 -10.54 5.98
CA LEU A 133 21.37 -9.32 6.54
C LEU A 133 19.91 -9.15 6.09
N VAL A 134 19.60 -9.34 4.82
CA VAL A 134 18.25 -9.22 4.27
C VAL A 134 17.33 -10.28 4.87
N ARG A 135 17.76 -11.52 4.99
CA ARG A 135 16.97 -12.58 5.65
C ARG A 135 16.69 -12.30 7.12
N ASP A 136 17.64 -11.67 7.81
CA ASP A 136 17.48 -11.34 9.24
C ASP A 136 16.61 -10.11 9.46
N ALA A 137 16.66 -9.14 8.54
CA ALA A 137 15.93 -7.89 8.64
C ALA A 137 14.48 -7.99 8.14
N TYR A 138 14.17 -8.93 7.25
CA TYR A 138 12.87 -9.02 6.58
C TYR A 138 12.28 -10.43 6.65
N ASP A 139 10.98 -10.50 6.89
CA ASP A 139 10.20 -11.76 6.85
C ASP A 139 9.93 -12.16 5.38
N LEU A 140 10.95 -12.70 4.71
CA LEU A 140 10.84 -13.11 3.31
C LEU A 140 9.87 -14.28 3.13
N GLU A 141 9.82 -15.22 4.09
CA GLU A 141 8.93 -16.36 4.04
C GLU A 141 7.47 -15.91 4.10
N GLY A 142 7.12 -15.11 5.11
CA GLY A 142 5.76 -14.59 5.25
C GLY A 142 5.33 -13.68 4.10
N LEU A 143 6.25 -12.90 3.51
CA LEU A 143 5.95 -12.11 2.33
C LEU A 143 5.73 -13.00 1.09
N GLY A 144 6.60 -13.98 0.86
CA GLY A 144 6.45 -14.96 -0.22
C GLY A 144 5.13 -15.73 -0.11
N ASP A 145 4.73 -16.11 1.10
CA ASP A 145 3.46 -16.81 1.34
C ASP A 145 2.24 -15.95 1.01
N ARG A 146 2.27 -14.65 1.28
CA ARG A 146 1.20 -13.72 0.85
C ARG A 146 1.06 -13.66 -0.65
N TYR A 147 2.16 -13.62 -1.40
CA TYR A 147 2.14 -13.68 -2.85
C TYR A 147 1.62 -15.03 -3.37
N ARG A 148 2.02 -16.15 -2.77
CA ARG A 148 1.54 -17.49 -3.13
C ARG A 148 0.04 -17.64 -2.84
N GLU A 149 -0.44 -17.11 -1.71
CA GLU A 149 -1.88 -17.09 -1.38
C GLU A 149 -2.67 -16.28 -2.40
N PHE A 150 -2.15 -15.09 -2.77
CA PHE A 150 -2.75 -14.28 -3.82
C PHE A 150 -2.85 -15.04 -5.14
N LEU A 151 -1.77 -15.70 -5.56
CA LEU A 151 -1.75 -16.52 -6.78
C LEU A 151 -2.72 -17.70 -6.69
N ARG A 152 -2.80 -18.39 -5.56
CA ARG A 152 -3.77 -19.50 -5.38
C ARG A 152 -5.21 -19.04 -5.58
N ARG A 153 -5.54 -17.83 -5.17
CA ARG A 153 -6.88 -17.27 -5.31
C ARG A 153 -7.16 -16.73 -6.71
N TRP A 154 -6.19 -16.06 -7.30
CA TRP A 154 -6.40 -15.24 -8.49
C TRP A 154 -5.87 -15.84 -9.79
N ASP A 155 -4.85 -16.69 -9.76
CA ASP A 155 -4.30 -17.38 -10.93
C ASP A 155 -5.12 -18.64 -11.26
N GLN A 156 -6.42 -18.45 -11.51
CA GLN A 156 -7.39 -19.47 -11.79
C GLN A 156 -8.20 -19.10 -13.05
N ALA A 157 -8.85 -20.10 -13.66
CA ALA A 157 -9.71 -19.88 -14.83
C ALA A 157 -10.93 -18.99 -14.47
N ASP A 158 -11.53 -19.23 -13.31
CA ASP A 158 -12.61 -18.43 -12.74
C ASP A 158 -12.20 -17.93 -11.34
N PRO A 159 -11.50 -16.81 -11.25
CA PRO A 159 -11.02 -16.28 -9.98
C PRO A 159 -12.15 -15.65 -9.18
N ALA A 160 -12.19 -15.90 -7.86
CA ALA A 160 -13.17 -15.41 -6.92
C ALA A 160 -14.64 -15.69 -7.38
N PRO A 161 -15.01 -16.98 -7.58
CA PRO A 161 -16.34 -17.34 -8.07
C PRO A 161 -17.47 -16.96 -7.11
N GLU A 162 -17.14 -16.68 -5.85
CA GLU A 162 -18.08 -16.19 -4.82
C GLU A 162 -18.49 -14.72 -5.03
N ALA A 163 -17.80 -13.97 -5.88
CA ALA A 163 -18.12 -12.59 -6.15
C ALA A 163 -19.36 -12.49 -7.07
N PRO A 164 -20.32 -11.60 -6.76
CA PRO A 164 -21.58 -11.51 -7.51
C PRO A 164 -21.38 -10.92 -8.92
N ASP A 165 -20.35 -10.13 -9.15
CA ASP A 165 -20.08 -9.40 -10.38
C ASP A 165 -18.60 -8.98 -10.47
N ASP A 166 -18.20 -8.38 -11.61
CA ASP A 166 -16.85 -7.96 -11.84
C ASP A 166 -16.46 -6.70 -11.07
N LEU A 167 -17.41 -5.89 -10.62
CA LEU A 167 -17.12 -4.80 -9.68
C LEU A 167 -16.65 -5.35 -8.32
N ALA A 168 -17.34 -6.36 -7.80
CA ALA A 168 -16.94 -7.03 -6.58
C ALA A 168 -15.58 -7.74 -6.74
N ARG A 169 -15.34 -8.43 -7.87
CA ARG A 169 -14.04 -9.05 -8.19
C ARG A 169 -12.92 -8.01 -8.22
N SER A 170 -13.12 -6.89 -8.89
CA SER A 170 -12.14 -5.79 -8.96
C SER A 170 -11.80 -5.23 -7.58
N LEU A 171 -12.81 -4.99 -6.74
CA LEU A 171 -12.59 -4.49 -5.38
C LEU A 171 -11.84 -5.48 -4.48
N MET A 172 -12.16 -6.77 -4.59
CA MET A 172 -11.48 -7.84 -3.85
C MET A 172 -10.03 -8.01 -4.32
N LEU A 173 -9.80 -8.00 -5.64
CA LEU A 173 -8.47 -8.06 -6.26
C LEU A 173 -7.59 -6.90 -5.78
N LEU A 174 -8.07 -5.67 -5.91
CA LEU A 174 -7.35 -4.47 -5.48
C LEU A 174 -7.08 -4.46 -3.99
N THR A 175 -8.04 -4.88 -3.17
CA THR A 175 -7.86 -4.94 -1.72
C THR A 175 -6.76 -5.93 -1.34
N GLY A 176 -6.79 -7.13 -1.91
CA GLY A 176 -5.76 -8.15 -1.68
C GLY A 176 -4.39 -7.70 -2.15
N TRP A 177 -4.32 -7.11 -3.36
CA TRP A 177 -3.08 -6.60 -3.91
C TRP A 177 -2.48 -5.47 -3.06
N LEU A 178 -3.29 -4.50 -2.65
CA LEU A 178 -2.86 -3.40 -1.78
C LEU A 178 -2.31 -3.88 -0.42
N GLN A 179 -2.86 -4.94 0.14
CA GLN A 179 -2.34 -5.52 1.39
C GLN A 179 -0.93 -6.08 1.21
N ILE A 180 -0.63 -6.67 0.05
CA ILE A 180 0.69 -7.22 -0.24
C ILE A 180 1.70 -6.11 -0.50
N ILE A 181 1.43 -5.21 -1.46
CA ILE A 181 2.40 -4.17 -1.86
C ILE A 181 2.70 -3.16 -0.75
N ARG A 182 1.79 -2.99 0.21
CA ARG A 182 2.04 -2.18 1.39
C ARG A 182 3.02 -2.81 2.37
N ALA A 183 3.12 -4.13 2.37
CA ALA A 183 4.02 -4.88 3.23
C ALA A 183 5.34 -5.23 2.52
N ASP A 184 5.41 -5.04 1.20
CA ASP A 184 6.59 -5.36 0.41
C ASP A 184 7.63 -4.22 0.46
N PRO A 185 8.82 -4.45 1.03
CA PRO A 185 9.91 -3.48 1.07
C PRO A 185 10.59 -3.27 -0.28
N ARG A 186 10.20 -4.02 -1.33
CA ARG A 186 10.80 -3.99 -2.69
C ARG A 186 12.30 -4.23 -2.67
N LEU A 187 12.66 -5.34 -2.08
CA LEU A 187 14.06 -5.76 -2.01
C LEU A 187 14.62 -6.06 -3.40
N PRO A 188 15.92 -5.77 -3.67
CA PRO A 188 16.57 -6.14 -4.91
C PRO A 188 16.49 -7.64 -5.16
N LEU A 189 16.14 -8.05 -6.39
CA LEU A 189 15.95 -9.46 -6.77
C LEU A 189 17.13 -10.36 -6.42
N ARG A 190 18.35 -9.85 -6.53
CA ARG A 190 19.58 -10.61 -6.20
C ARG A 190 19.66 -11.10 -4.75
N TYR A 191 18.80 -10.60 -3.86
CA TYR A 191 18.73 -11.02 -2.46
C TYR A 191 17.50 -11.88 -2.17
N LEU A 192 16.65 -12.12 -3.16
CA LEU A 192 15.44 -12.91 -3.06
C LEU A 192 15.67 -14.33 -3.64
N PRO A 193 14.88 -15.34 -3.24
CA PRO A 193 14.90 -16.65 -3.89
C PRO A 193 14.62 -16.58 -5.39
N ASP A 194 15.21 -17.49 -6.18
CA ASP A 194 15.04 -17.54 -7.63
C ASP A 194 13.58 -17.73 -8.07
N ASP A 195 12.77 -18.39 -7.24
CA ASP A 195 11.34 -18.64 -7.45
C ASP A 195 10.43 -17.58 -6.84
N TRP A 196 10.95 -16.36 -6.65
CA TRP A 196 10.19 -15.28 -5.99
C TRP A 196 8.90 -14.95 -6.73
N PRO A 197 7.73 -15.06 -6.05
CA PRO A 197 6.44 -15.07 -6.73
C PRO A 197 5.88 -13.68 -7.10
N ALA A 198 6.54 -12.59 -6.71
CA ALA A 198 6.00 -11.23 -6.83
C ALA A 198 5.74 -10.81 -8.27
N GLU A 199 6.68 -11.08 -9.19
CA GLU A 199 6.53 -10.74 -10.61
C GLU A 199 5.34 -11.47 -11.25
N LYS A 200 5.20 -12.76 -10.96
CA LYS A 200 4.04 -13.53 -11.43
C LYS A 200 2.73 -12.98 -10.88
N ALA A 201 2.70 -12.65 -9.58
CA ALA A 201 1.52 -12.10 -8.94
C ALA A 201 1.14 -10.73 -9.52
N GLN A 202 2.12 -9.87 -9.82
CA GLN A 202 1.89 -8.59 -10.49
C GLN A 202 1.27 -8.78 -11.88
N ARG A 203 1.83 -9.68 -12.70
CA ARG A 203 1.27 -9.97 -14.03
C ARG A 203 -0.18 -10.46 -13.95
N VAL A 204 -0.48 -11.36 -13.03
CA VAL A 204 -1.84 -11.87 -12.80
C VAL A 204 -2.78 -10.73 -12.36
N CYS A 205 -2.34 -9.90 -11.41
CA CYS A 205 -3.12 -8.76 -10.95
C CYS A 205 -3.47 -7.79 -12.08
N HIS A 206 -2.49 -7.41 -12.89
CA HIS A 206 -2.68 -6.51 -14.02
C HIS A 206 -3.61 -7.10 -15.08
N ALA A 207 -3.41 -8.35 -15.47
CA ALA A 207 -4.25 -9.04 -16.46
C ALA A 207 -5.72 -9.13 -16.01
N LEU A 208 -5.97 -9.44 -14.73
CA LEU A 208 -7.31 -9.51 -14.18
C LEU A 208 -7.96 -8.13 -14.01
N HIS A 209 -7.19 -7.12 -13.65
CA HIS A 209 -7.69 -5.75 -13.59
C HIS A 209 -8.23 -5.30 -14.96
N GLU A 210 -7.44 -5.50 -16.02
CA GLU A 210 -7.87 -5.17 -17.39
C GLU A 210 -9.08 -6.01 -17.82
N ARG A 211 -9.12 -7.28 -17.46
CA ARG A 211 -10.25 -8.18 -17.74
C ARG A 211 -11.55 -7.71 -17.10
N PHE A 212 -11.52 -7.31 -15.83
CA PHE A 212 -12.74 -6.96 -15.08
C PHE A 212 -13.17 -5.50 -15.27
N ARG A 213 -12.26 -4.61 -15.68
CA ARG A 213 -12.46 -3.16 -15.71
C ARG A 213 -13.72 -2.72 -16.45
N GLY A 214 -13.95 -3.26 -17.64
CA GLY A 214 -15.08 -2.83 -18.48
C GLY A 214 -16.42 -3.10 -17.84
N GLU A 215 -16.64 -4.32 -17.39
CA GLU A 215 -17.89 -4.74 -16.74
C GLU A 215 -18.02 -4.10 -15.35
N ALA A 216 -16.93 -3.95 -14.59
CA ALA A 216 -16.94 -3.30 -13.29
C ALA A 216 -17.41 -1.84 -13.39
N VAL A 217 -16.99 -1.10 -14.41
CA VAL A 217 -17.44 0.28 -14.66
C VAL A 217 -18.94 0.27 -15.03
N ALA A 218 -19.38 -0.61 -15.92
CA ALA A 218 -20.79 -0.71 -16.30
C ALA A 218 -21.70 -1.03 -15.09
N VAL A 219 -21.29 -1.95 -14.22
CA VAL A 219 -22.00 -2.27 -12.97
C VAL A 219 -22.02 -1.05 -12.03
N ALA A 220 -20.90 -0.37 -11.85
CA ALA A 220 -20.81 0.83 -11.01
C ALA A 220 -21.73 1.95 -11.50
N ASP A 221 -21.74 2.24 -12.80
CA ASP A 221 -22.59 3.26 -13.42
C ASP A 221 -24.09 2.92 -13.27
N GLY A 222 -24.44 1.64 -13.30
CA GLY A 222 -25.82 1.19 -13.06
C GLY A 222 -26.27 1.30 -11.59
N LEU A 223 -25.33 1.28 -10.64
CA LEU A 223 -25.60 1.36 -9.21
C LEU A 223 -25.56 2.78 -8.64
N LEU A 224 -24.76 3.68 -9.26
CA LEU A 224 -24.48 4.99 -8.72
C LEU A 224 -25.29 6.07 -9.44
N ASP A 225 -25.98 6.89 -8.66
CA ASP A 225 -26.56 8.14 -9.14
C ASP A 225 -25.50 9.24 -8.99
N THR A 226 -24.91 9.64 -10.12
CA THR A 226 -23.79 10.60 -10.14
C THR A 226 -24.27 12.01 -10.51
N VAL A 227 -23.60 13.01 -9.99
CA VAL A 227 -23.80 14.42 -10.33
C VAL A 227 -22.48 15.04 -10.79
N PRO A 228 -22.50 15.98 -11.78
CA PRO A 228 -21.29 16.64 -12.24
C PRO A 228 -20.52 17.33 -11.12
N ASP A 229 -19.19 17.27 -11.18
CA ASP A 229 -18.31 17.85 -10.15
C ASP A 229 -18.39 19.38 -10.12
N GLU A 230 -18.62 20.03 -11.27
CA GLU A 230 -18.86 21.47 -11.38
C GLU A 230 -20.01 21.97 -10.49
N SER A 231 -20.96 21.07 -10.17
CA SER A 231 -22.05 21.38 -9.24
C SER A 231 -21.59 21.58 -7.79
N TRP A 232 -20.32 21.28 -7.47
CA TRP A 232 -19.72 21.40 -6.16
C TRP A 232 -18.90 22.67 -5.97
N ALA A 233 -18.82 23.54 -7.01
CA ALA A 233 -18.24 24.87 -6.87
C ALA A 233 -18.96 25.62 -5.75
N GLU A 234 -18.20 26.14 -4.79
CA GLU A 234 -18.64 26.78 -3.57
C GLU A 234 -19.55 28.00 -3.88
N ARG A 235 -20.68 28.07 -3.16
CA ARG A 235 -21.38 29.33 -2.94
C ARG A 235 -20.97 29.88 -1.59
#